data_43872f121a8dcc7d4d83c4ca7a588028
#
_entry.id   43872f121a8dcc7d4d83c4ca7a588028
#
_cell.length_a   1.000
_cell.length_b   1.000
_cell.length_c   1.000
_cell.angle_alpha   90.00
_cell.angle_beta   90.00
_cell.angle_gamma   90.00
#
_symmetry.space_group_name_H-M   'P 1'
#
loop_
_entity.id
_entity.type
_entity.pdbx_description
1 polymer ?
#
loop_
_entity_poly.entity_id
_entity_poly.type
_entity_poly.pdbx_seq_one_letter_code
_entity_poly.pdbx_strand_id
1 'polypeptide(L)'
;MTAIRGFVAPETDQTAVGVHSLDHFVLSVPDLAPAQRFYSDFGLDTEQRGNALALKTYGRDQRWGLVVEGKRKQLHHLSFGCYADDFAALRRRAEGNGVALEDAPSGFESNGFWVRDPAGLLV
;
A
#
# COMPACT_ATOMS: atom_id res chain seq x y z
N MET A 1 -16.84 4.70 22.88
CA MET A 1 -16.13 4.18 21.70
C MET A 1 -16.51 2.73 21.48
N THR A 2 -16.99 2.41 20.33
CA THR A 2 -17.35 1.02 20.00
C THR A 2 -16.10 0.25 19.66
N ALA A 3 -15.82 -0.83 20.39
CA ALA A 3 -14.72 -1.72 20.03
C ALA A 3 -15.05 -2.43 18.70
N ILE A 4 -14.08 -2.50 17.83
CA ILE A 4 -14.21 -3.30 16.61
C ILE A 4 -14.25 -4.76 17.02
N ARG A 5 -15.31 -5.47 16.66
CA ARG A 5 -15.42 -6.90 16.94
C ARG A 5 -14.29 -7.66 16.26
N GLY A 6 -13.62 -8.48 17.04
CA GLY A 6 -12.51 -9.27 16.55
C GLY A 6 -11.18 -8.54 16.49
N PHE A 7 -11.12 -7.29 16.98
CA PHE A 7 -9.83 -6.64 17.11
C PHE A 7 -9.03 -7.27 18.24
N VAL A 8 -7.92 -7.82 17.90
CA VAL A 8 -6.92 -8.32 18.86
C VAL A 8 -5.70 -7.41 18.70
N ALA A 9 -5.27 -6.81 19.80
CA ALA A 9 -4.05 -6.01 19.79
C ALA A 9 -2.89 -6.91 19.34
N PRO A 10 -2.08 -6.50 18.34
CA PRO A 10 -0.98 -7.33 17.88
C PRO A 10 0.04 -7.54 19.00
N GLU A 11 0.41 -8.79 19.22
CA GLU A 11 1.60 -9.07 20.00
C GLU A 11 2.82 -8.68 19.17
N THR A 12 3.66 -7.84 19.74
CA THR A 12 4.89 -7.43 19.06
C THR A 12 6.00 -8.42 19.42
N ASP A 13 6.38 -9.25 18.47
CA ASP A 13 7.58 -10.06 18.60
C ASP A 13 8.79 -9.21 18.22
N GLN A 14 9.50 -8.74 19.23
CA GLN A 14 10.67 -7.87 19.07
C GLN A 14 11.85 -8.57 18.37
N THR A 15 11.81 -9.90 18.28
CA THR A 15 12.90 -10.69 17.66
C THR A 15 12.60 -11.03 16.20
N ALA A 16 11.36 -10.87 15.76
CA ALA A 16 10.96 -11.19 14.40
C ALA A 16 11.35 -10.08 13.45
N VAL A 17 12.06 -10.44 12.38
CA VAL A 17 12.28 -9.57 11.23
C VAL A 17 11.12 -9.76 10.28
N GLY A 18 10.29 -8.73 10.12
CA GLY A 18 9.09 -8.84 9.31
C GLY A 18 8.46 -7.49 8.97
N VAL A 19 7.43 -7.54 8.14
CA VAL A 19 6.58 -6.38 7.92
C VAL A 19 5.68 -6.16 9.13
N HIS A 20 5.41 -4.91 9.48
CA HIS A 20 4.57 -4.59 10.64
C HIS A 20 3.16 -4.14 10.24
N SER A 21 2.95 -3.72 9.00
CA SER A 21 1.65 -3.21 8.57
C SER A 21 1.53 -3.15 7.07
N LEU A 22 0.28 -3.09 6.58
CA LEU A 22 0.00 -2.60 5.25
C LEU A 22 0.08 -1.07 5.29
N ASP A 23 0.93 -0.48 4.45
CA ASP A 23 1.06 0.98 4.39
C ASP A 23 -0.04 1.60 3.53
N HIS A 24 -0.15 1.16 2.29
CA HIS A 24 -1.19 1.62 1.38
C HIS A 24 -1.38 0.66 0.21
N PHE A 25 -2.48 0.86 -0.50
CA PHE A 25 -2.75 0.20 -1.78
C PHE A 25 -2.84 1.25 -2.89
N VAL A 26 -2.60 0.83 -4.12
CA VAL A 26 -2.76 1.68 -5.30
C VAL A 26 -3.68 1.00 -6.31
N LEU A 27 -4.75 1.69 -6.68
CA LEU A 27 -5.70 1.25 -7.70
C LEU A 27 -5.49 2.07 -8.97
N SER A 28 -5.67 1.41 -10.10
CA SER A 28 -5.73 2.07 -11.41
C SER A 28 -7.15 2.04 -11.93
N VAL A 29 -7.65 3.18 -12.41
CA VAL A 29 -8.99 3.31 -12.98
C VAL A 29 -8.94 4.18 -14.23
N PRO A 30 -9.86 3.98 -15.20
CA PRO A 30 -9.87 4.82 -16.41
C PRO A 30 -10.27 6.27 -16.17
N ASP A 31 -11.07 6.54 -15.13
CA ASP A 31 -11.58 7.89 -14.84
C ASP A 31 -11.62 8.09 -13.32
N LEU A 32 -10.97 9.15 -12.85
CA LEU A 32 -10.90 9.46 -11.41
C LEU A 32 -12.22 10.03 -10.86
N ALA A 33 -13.03 10.70 -11.66
CA ALA A 33 -14.21 11.38 -11.14
C ALA A 33 -15.23 10.45 -10.50
N PRO A 34 -15.61 9.31 -11.11
CA PRO A 34 -16.47 8.34 -10.44
C PRO A 34 -15.87 7.76 -9.16
N ALA A 35 -14.56 7.52 -9.16
CA ALA A 35 -13.85 7.01 -7.98
C ALA A 35 -13.91 8.04 -6.85
N GLN A 36 -13.66 9.30 -7.13
CA GLN A 36 -13.73 10.37 -6.14
C GLN A 36 -15.12 10.48 -5.52
N ARG A 37 -16.17 10.46 -6.35
CA ARG A 37 -17.54 10.48 -5.83
C ARG A 37 -17.83 9.30 -4.94
N PHE A 38 -17.47 8.09 -5.39
CA PHE A 38 -17.71 6.89 -4.62
C PHE A 38 -17.02 6.94 -3.25
N TYR A 39 -15.73 7.23 -3.22
CA TYR A 39 -14.97 7.20 -1.97
C TYR A 39 -15.36 8.34 -1.02
N SER A 40 -15.70 9.50 -1.56
CA SER A 40 -16.24 10.60 -0.76
C SER A 40 -17.59 10.24 -0.15
N ASP A 41 -18.50 9.67 -0.94
CA ASP A 41 -19.82 9.24 -0.46
C ASP A 41 -19.71 8.06 0.52
N PHE A 42 -18.70 7.22 0.33
CA PHE A 42 -18.41 6.11 1.24
C PHE A 42 -17.93 6.59 2.62
N GLY A 43 -17.38 7.79 2.69
CA GLY A 43 -16.94 8.37 3.97
C GLY A 43 -15.45 8.58 4.11
N LEU A 44 -14.70 8.52 3.00
CA LEU A 44 -13.27 8.84 3.04
C LEU A 44 -13.03 10.31 2.71
N ASP A 45 -11.96 10.85 3.25
CA ASP A 45 -11.43 12.14 2.87
C ASP A 45 -10.58 11.95 1.61
N THR A 46 -10.97 12.59 0.52
CA THR A 46 -10.30 12.44 -0.78
C THR A 46 -9.60 13.73 -1.16
N GLU A 47 -8.39 13.60 -1.70
CA GLU A 47 -7.60 14.74 -2.17
C GLU A 47 -7.04 14.43 -3.56
N GLN A 48 -7.47 15.21 -4.56
CA GLN A 48 -6.95 15.05 -5.91
C GLN A 48 -5.67 15.86 -6.08
N ARG A 49 -4.63 15.21 -6.59
CA ARG A 49 -3.35 15.82 -6.94
C ARG A 49 -2.97 15.39 -8.34
N GLY A 50 -3.15 16.30 -9.33
CA GLY A 50 -2.91 15.97 -10.73
C GLY A 50 -3.82 14.83 -11.20
N ASN A 51 -3.22 13.76 -11.70
CA ASN A 51 -3.93 12.55 -12.17
C ASN A 51 -4.01 11.45 -11.11
N ALA A 52 -3.88 11.80 -9.85
CA ALA A 52 -3.97 10.87 -8.73
C ALA A 52 -4.96 11.37 -7.68
N LEU A 53 -5.59 10.43 -6.99
CA LEU A 53 -6.53 10.68 -5.90
C LEU A 53 -6.03 9.99 -4.64
N ALA A 54 -5.70 10.77 -3.63
CA ALA A 54 -5.32 10.23 -2.33
C ALA A 54 -6.55 9.93 -1.48
N LEU A 55 -6.57 8.78 -0.82
CA LEU A 55 -7.64 8.34 0.07
C LEU A 55 -7.12 8.36 1.51
N LYS A 56 -7.79 9.14 2.35
CA LYS A 56 -7.44 9.27 3.76
C LYS A 56 -8.70 9.12 4.61
N THR A 57 -8.53 8.86 5.89
CA THR A 57 -9.59 8.98 6.87
C THR A 57 -9.60 10.39 7.45
N TYR A 58 -10.77 10.88 7.85
CA TYR A 58 -10.90 12.22 8.40
C TYR A 58 -10.06 12.40 9.67
N GLY A 59 -9.35 13.51 9.75
CA GLY A 59 -8.53 13.84 10.90
C GLY A 59 -7.20 13.10 10.99
N ARG A 60 -6.78 12.41 9.92
CA ARG A 60 -5.52 11.69 9.88
C ARG A 60 -4.73 12.02 8.62
N ASP A 61 -3.42 12.04 8.76
CA ASP A 61 -2.52 12.33 7.63
C ASP A 61 -2.18 11.07 6.83
N GLN A 62 -2.40 9.87 7.38
CA GLN A 62 -2.09 8.62 6.71
C GLN A 62 -2.90 8.49 5.42
N ARG A 63 -2.18 8.29 4.32
CA ARG A 63 -2.77 7.96 3.04
C ARG A 63 -2.90 6.45 2.92
N TRP A 64 -4.13 5.95 3.07
CA TRP A 64 -4.41 4.53 3.00
C TRP A 64 -4.46 3.98 1.59
N GLY A 65 -4.82 4.81 0.64
CA GLY A 65 -4.92 4.42 -0.74
C GLY A 65 -4.56 5.55 -1.69
N LEU A 66 -4.22 5.16 -2.90
CA LEU A 66 -4.01 6.05 -4.02
C LEU A 66 -4.74 5.48 -5.22
N VAL A 67 -5.51 6.31 -5.91
CA VAL A 67 -6.17 5.93 -7.16
C VAL A 67 -5.52 6.73 -8.27
N VAL A 68 -5.04 6.04 -9.30
CA VAL A 68 -4.37 6.67 -10.44
C VAL A 68 -5.13 6.37 -11.72
N GLU A 69 -5.02 7.26 -12.71
CA GLU A 69 -5.57 6.99 -14.03
C GLU A 69 -4.73 5.95 -14.76
N GLY A 70 -5.41 5.01 -15.41
CA GLY A 70 -4.78 3.99 -16.22
C GLY A 70 -5.80 3.36 -17.17
N LYS A 71 -5.34 2.48 -18.04
CA LYS A 71 -6.19 1.88 -19.06
C LYS A 71 -7.23 0.91 -18.53
N ARG A 72 -6.96 0.31 -17.36
CA ARG A 72 -7.79 -0.76 -16.79
C ARG A 72 -8.10 -0.50 -15.33
N LYS A 73 -9.24 -1.02 -14.89
CA LYS A 73 -9.54 -1.16 -13.46
C LYS A 73 -8.73 -2.32 -12.93
N GLN A 74 -7.79 -2.02 -12.04
CA GLN A 74 -6.95 -3.07 -11.44
C GLN A 74 -6.32 -2.59 -10.14
N LEU A 75 -5.98 -3.54 -9.28
CA LEU A 75 -5.08 -3.29 -8.19
C LEU A 75 -3.66 -3.18 -8.79
N HIS A 76 -3.08 -2.00 -8.69
CA HIS A 76 -1.76 -1.74 -9.27
C HIS A 76 -0.66 -2.36 -8.42
N HIS A 77 -0.66 -2.06 -7.12
CA HIS A 77 0.26 -2.67 -6.17
C HIS A 77 -0.20 -2.48 -4.73
N LEU A 78 0.40 -3.25 -3.84
CA LEU A 78 0.31 -3.08 -2.40
C LEU A 78 1.66 -2.61 -1.87
N SER A 79 1.65 -1.81 -0.81
CA SER A 79 2.87 -1.40 -0.13
C SER A 79 2.78 -1.79 1.35
N PHE A 80 3.75 -2.57 1.80
CA PHE A 80 3.87 -2.95 3.20
C PHE A 80 4.94 -2.11 3.86
N GLY A 81 4.75 -1.83 5.14
CA GLY A 81 5.72 -1.12 5.95
C GLY A 81 6.53 -2.07 6.82
N CYS A 82 7.79 -1.75 7.04
CA CYS A 82 8.64 -2.42 7.99
C CYS A 82 9.43 -1.40 8.80
N TYR A 83 10.01 -1.83 9.91
CA TYR A 83 10.93 -0.98 10.63
C TYR A 83 12.23 -0.81 9.85
N ALA A 84 12.83 0.38 9.93
CA ALA A 84 14.06 0.71 9.22
C ALA A 84 15.19 -0.29 9.53
N ASP A 85 15.27 -0.75 10.78
CA ASP A 85 16.30 -1.70 11.20
C ASP A 85 16.12 -3.10 10.58
N ASP A 86 14.90 -3.44 10.14
CA ASP A 86 14.59 -4.74 9.55
C ASP A 86 14.74 -4.76 8.02
N PHE A 87 14.80 -3.60 7.40
CA PHE A 87 14.74 -3.47 5.94
C PHE A 87 15.80 -4.30 5.22
N ALA A 88 17.07 -4.16 5.62
CA ALA A 88 18.16 -4.87 4.95
C ALA A 88 18.04 -6.39 5.13
N ALA A 89 17.60 -6.85 6.29
CA ALA A 89 17.41 -8.27 6.57
C ALA A 89 16.24 -8.85 5.76
N LEU A 90 15.15 -8.10 5.62
CA LEU A 90 14.01 -8.50 4.79
C LEU A 90 14.40 -8.62 3.32
N ARG A 91 15.14 -7.65 2.81
CA ARG A 91 15.64 -7.67 1.43
C ARG A 91 16.53 -8.89 1.19
N ARG A 92 17.48 -9.16 2.08
CA ARG A 92 18.37 -10.34 1.97
C ARG A 92 17.58 -11.64 2.04
N ARG A 93 16.54 -11.70 2.87
CA ARG A 93 15.66 -12.88 2.96
C ARG A 93 14.94 -13.14 1.64
N ALA A 94 14.37 -12.10 1.03
CA ALA A 94 13.72 -12.21 -0.27
C ALA A 94 14.70 -12.73 -1.34
N GLU A 95 15.88 -12.13 -1.45
CA GLU A 95 16.92 -12.55 -2.40
C GLU A 95 17.37 -13.99 -2.13
N GLY A 96 17.59 -14.34 -0.85
CA GLY A 96 18.01 -15.68 -0.44
C GLY A 96 16.99 -16.77 -0.70
N ASN A 97 15.70 -16.41 -0.77
CA ASN A 97 14.61 -17.34 -1.10
C ASN A 97 14.31 -17.36 -2.61
N GLY A 98 15.13 -16.74 -3.43
CA GLY A 98 14.97 -16.74 -4.88
C GLY A 98 13.90 -15.77 -5.39
N VAL A 99 13.45 -14.82 -4.58
CA VAL A 99 12.51 -13.79 -5.03
C VAL A 99 13.28 -12.75 -5.84
N ALA A 100 12.89 -12.57 -7.09
CA ALA A 100 13.50 -11.55 -7.94
C ALA A 100 13.07 -10.16 -7.52
N LEU A 101 14.03 -9.27 -7.31
CA LEU A 101 13.73 -7.86 -7.10
C LEU A 101 13.42 -7.20 -8.45
N GLU A 102 12.45 -6.29 -8.43
CA GLU A 102 12.05 -5.55 -9.62
C GLU A 102 12.30 -4.05 -9.44
N ASP A 103 12.38 -3.34 -10.54
CA ASP A 103 12.46 -1.90 -10.51
C ASP A 103 11.13 -1.29 -10.09
N ALA A 104 11.18 -0.15 -9.40
CA ALA A 104 9.98 0.58 -9.05
C ALA A 104 9.22 1.00 -10.33
N PRO A 105 7.89 0.91 -10.32
CA PRO A 105 7.11 1.51 -11.42
C PRO A 105 7.39 3.01 -11.52
N SER A 106 7.37 3.54 -12.74
CA SER A 106 7.57 4.96 -12.98
C SER A 106 6.56 5.80 -12.19
N GLY A 107 7.05 6.78 -11.45
CA GLY A 107 6.23 7.63 -10.57
C GLY A 107 6.05 7.09 -9.16
N PHE A 108 6.55 5.88 -8.87
CA PHE A 108 6.44 5.24 -7.55
C PHE A 108 7.81 4.90 -6.95
N GLU A 109 8.84 5.58 -7.39
CA GLU A 109 10.18 5.39 -6.86
C GLU A 109 10.20 5.65 -5.35
N SER A 110 10.86 4.78 -4.61
CA SER A 110 10.95 4.85 -3.15
C SER A 110 12.26 4.27 -2.66
N ASN A 111 12.50 4.38 -1.37
CA ASN A 111 13.65 3.73 -0.72
C ASN A 111 13.38 2.24 -0.45
N GLY A 112 12.21 1.74 -0.80
CA GLY A 112 11.83 0.35 -0.65
C GLY A 112 12.40 -0.56 -1.74
N PHE A 113 12.04 -1.83 -1.67
CA PHE A 113 12.28 -2.77 -2.77
C PHE A 113 10.97 -3.35 -3.25
N TRP A 114 10.96 -3.82 -4.49
CA TRP A 114 9.76 -4.27 -5.19
C TRP A 114 9.90 -5.73 -5.61
N VAL A 115 8.83 -6.48 -5.40
CA VAL A 115 8.75 -7.90 -5.78
C VAL A 115 7.37 -8.20 -6.34
N ARG A 116 7.21 -9.38 -6.94
CA ARG A 116 5.88 -9.88 -7.33
C ARG A 116 5.51 -11.08 -6.48
N ASP A 117 4.23 -11.13 -6.09
CA ASP A 117 3.69 -12.33 -5.46
C ASP A 117 3.53 -13.46 -6.48
N PRO A 118 3.16 -14.69 -6.05
CA PRO A 118 3.00 -15.81 -7.00
C PRO A 118 1.92 -15.59 -8.05
N ALA A 119 0.94 -14.73 -7.79
CA ALA A 119 -0.11 -14.38 -8.77
C ALA A 119 0.28 -13.23 -9.70
N GLY A 120 1.49 -12.66 -9.52
CA GLY A 120 2.00 -11.57 -10.35
C GLY A 120 1.64 -10.18 -9.83
N LEU A 121 1.06 -10.06 -8.64
CA LEU A 121 0.79 -8.75 -8.04
C LEU A 121 2.09 -8.11 -7.58
N LEU A 122 2.29 -6.86 -7.95
CA LEU A 122 3.44 -6.07 -7.53
C LEU A 122 3.27 -5.64 -6.06
N VAL A 123 4.31 -5.82 -5.30
CA VAL A 123 4.34 -5.51 -3.87
C VAL A 123 5.59 -4.71 -3.53
#